data_5fe291c90b049e2a4f4847adb55c1068
#
_entry.id   5fe291c90b049e2a4f4847adb55c1068
#
_cell.length_a   1.000
_cell.length_b   1.000
_cell.length_c   1.000
_cell.angle_alpha   90.00
_cell.angle_beta   90.00
_cell.angle_gamma   90.00
#
_symmetry.space_group_name_H-M   'P 1'
#
loop_
_entity.id
_entity.type
_entity.pdbx_description
1 polymer ?
#
loop_
_entity_poly.entity_id
_entity_poly.type
_entity_poly.pdbx_seq_one_letter_code
_entity_poly.pdbx_strand_id
1 'polypeptide(L)'
;VNLFITPPLARDLFLPLGLQAIWHFLEKSLHGLPYISSIQVVQDAANAKRKNPWVARGLSIIPGCGYFYTESPSNAVAALLISAMLSYATYTSFRSGNTGVGIIVGLLDLSFYVGNIVGAGSSANRYNETMNRNAVNDLRKLNPYIN
;
A
#
# COMPACT_ATOMS: atom_id res chain seq x y z
N VAL A 1 -2.77 -23.69 25.87
CA VAL A 1 -1.35 -23.77 25.52
C VAL A 1 -1.28 -23.52 24.02
N ASN A 2 -0.90 -22.33 23.60
CA ASN A 2 -0.90 -21.90 22.20
C ASN A 2 0.33 -22.47 21.46
N LEU A 3 0.28 -23.73 21.04
CA LEU A 3 1.34 -24.36 20.27
C LEU A 3 1.49 -23.80 18.83
N PHE A 4 0.50 -23.02 18.38
CA PHE A 4 0.42 -22.47 17.01
C PHE A 4 1.04 -21.07 16.84
N ILE A 5 1.53 -20.43 17.92
CA ILE A 5 2.01 -19.03 17.91
C ILE A 5 3.55 -18.95 18.02
N THR A 6 4.25 -20.06 18.14
CA THR A 6 5.71 -20.03 18.19
C THR A 6 6.29 -19.85 16.78
N PRO A 7 7.24 -18.91 16.57
CA PRO A 7 7.92 -18.77 15.29
C PRO A 7 8.62 -20.07 14.88
N PRO A 8 8.66 -20.42 13.58
CA PRO A 8 9.16 -21.71 13.08
C PRO A 8 10.55 -22.05 13.60
N LEU A 9 11.45 -21.09 13.73
CA LEU A 9 12.82 -21.27 14.22
C LEU A 9 12.92 -21.76 15.66
N ALA A 10 11.95 -21.47 16.53
CA ALA A 10 11.98 -21.92 17.92
C ALA A 10 11.47 -23.37 18.09
N ARG A 11 10.62 -23.84 17.16
CA ARG A 11 10.11 -25.23 17.16
C ARG A 11 11.15 -26.24 16.73
N ASP A 12 11.93 -25.90 15.70
CA ASP A 12 12.93 -26.81 15.12
C ASP A 12 14.09 -27.09 16.08
N LEU A 13 14.31 -26.21 17.05
CA LEU A 13 15.41 -26.33 18.02
C LEU A 13 15.09 -27.29 19.19
N PHE A 14 13.82 -27.53 19.52
CA PHE A 14 13.41 -28.24 20.73
C PHE A 14 12.71 -29.60 20.49
N LEU A 15 12.44 -29.97 19.24
CA LEU A 15 11.81 -31.25 18.92
C LEU A 15 12.82 -32.30 18.47
N PRO A 16 12.75 -33.54 18.97
CA PRO A 16 13.53 -34.67 18.45
C PRO A 16 13.29 -34.88 16.96
N LEU A 17 14.33 -35.21 16.20
CA LEU A 17 14.31 -35.37 14.73
C LEU A 17 13.12 -36.17 14.19
N GLY A 18 12.70 -37.23 14.93
CA GLY A 18 11.54 -38.05 14.55
C GLY A 18 10.20 -37.33 14.65
N LEU A 19 10.06 -36.43 15.61
CA LEU A 19 8.84 -35.63 15.79
C LEU A 19 8.79 -34.45 14.82
N GLN A 20 9.92 -33.95 14.36
CA GLN A 20 9.99 -32.91 13.33
C GLN A 20 9.40 -33.42 12.01
N ALA A 21 9.72 -34.64 11.58
CA ALA A 21 9.16 -35.21 10.36
C ALA A 21 7.64 -35.39 10.44
N ILE A 22 7.14 -35.86 11.59
CA ILE A 22 5.69 -36.00 11.84
C ILE A 22 5.04 -34.63 11.86
N TRP A 23 5.68 -33.63 12.48
CA TRP A 23 5.17 -32.27 12.53
C TRP A 23 5.09 -31.63 11.14
N HIS A 24 6.12 -31.75 10.33
CA HIS A 24 6.12 -31.31 8.93
C HIS A 24 5.05 -31.98 8.08
N PHE A 25 4.84 -33.27 8.29
CA PHE A 25 3.78 -34.02 7.61
C PHE A 25 2.39 -33.53 8.02
N LEU A 26 2.16 -33.34 9.32
CA LEU A 26 0.90 -32.80 9.86
C LEU A 26 0.67 -31.36 9.39
N GLU A 27 1.68 -30.52 9.43
CA GLU A 27 1.63 -29.15 8.95
C GLU A 27 1.23 -29.10 7.48
N LYS A 28 1.90 -29.92 6.63
CA LYS A 28 1.57 -30.01 5.20
C LYS A 28 0.16 -30.58 4.95
N SER A 29 -0.27 -31.55 5.75
CA SER A 29 -1.61 -32.13 5.65
C SER A 29 -2.69 -31.17 6.14
N LEU A 30 -2.40 -30.42 7.20
CA LEU A 30 -3.32 -29.44 7.77
C LEU A 30 -3.43 -28.17 6.92
N HIS A 31 -2.35 -27.74 6.24
CA HIS A 31 -2.38 -26.60 5.30
C HIS A 31 -3.27 -26.87 4.08
N GLY A 32 -3.56 -28.14 3.77
CA GLY A 32 -4.52 -28.51 2.73
C GLY A 32 -5.99 -28.40 3.16
N LEU A 33 -6.27 -28.17 4.44
CA LEU A 33 -7.65 -27.98 4.91
C LEU A 33 -8.10 -26.53 4.63
N PRO A 34 -9.24 -26.33 3.95
CA PRO A 34 -9.73 -24.99 3.58
C PRO A 34 -9.96 -24.08 4.79
N TYR A 35 -10.20 -24.66 5.97
CA TYR A 35 -10.37 -23.92 7.21
C TYR A 35 -9.06 -23.26 7.70
N ILE A 36 -7.93 -23.98 7.65
CA ILE A 36 -6.64 -23.47 8.14
C ILE A 36 -6.08 -22.41 7.18
N SER A 37 -6.21 -22.63 5.87
CA SER A 37 -5.83 -21.64 4.87
C SER A 37 -6.67 -20.36 4.99
N SER A 38 -7.95 -20.47 5.34
CA SER A 38 -8.82 -19.31 5.59
C SER A 38 -8.35 -18.48 6.80
N ILE A 39 -7.94 -19.16 7.89
CA ILE A 39 -7.40 -18.47 9.08
C ILE A 39 -6.10 -17.73 8.73
N GLN A 40 -5.22 -18.33 7.95
CA GLN A 40 -3.97 -17.68 7.53
C GLN A 40 -4.23 -16.43 6.71
N VAL A 41 -5.15 -16.47 5.73
CA VAL A 41 -5.54 -15.30 4.94
C VAL A 41 -6.05 -14.17 5.83
N VAL A 42 -6.87 -14.48 6.85
CA VAL A 42 -7.38 -13.48 7.79
C VAL A 42 -6.26 -12.90 8.65
N GLN A 43 -5.34 -13.73 9.14
CA GLN A 43 -4.20 -13.29 9.94
C GLN A 43 -3.25 -12.41 9.13
N ASP A 44 -2.94 -12.79 7.89
CA ASP A 44 -2.10 -12.02 7.00
C ASP A 44 -2.73 -10.66 6.68
N ALA A 45 -4.03 -10.63 6.43
CA ALA A 45 -4.77 -9.39 6.22
C ALA A 45 -4.81 -8.50 7.47
N ALA A 46 -4.91 -9.09 8.67
CA ALA A 46 -4.90 -8.36 9.93
C ALA A 46 -3.51 -7.77 10.25
N ASN A 47 -2.43 -8.51 9.92
CA ASN A 47 -1.04 -8.12 10.13
C ASN A 47 -0.49 -7.23 9.02
N ALA A 48 -1.22 -7.07 7.92
CA ALA A 48 -0.79 -6.29 6.78
C ALA A 48 -0.57 -4.82 7.16
N LYS A 49 0.58 -4.27 6.78
CA LYS A 49 0.98 -2.91 7.09
C LYS A 49 0.13 -1.90 6.31
N ARG A 50 -0.86 -1.33 6.96
CA ARG A 50 -1.72 -0.30 6.38
C ARG A 50 -0.96 1.01 6.19
N LYS A 51 -1.27 1.72 5.11
CA LYS A 51 -0.72 3.06 4.84
C LYS A 51 -1.60 4.13 5.50
N ASN A 52 -0.96 5.08 6.16
CA ASN A 52 -1.68 6.18 6.81
C ASN A 52 -1.92 7.32 5.81
N PRO A 53 -3.18 7.72 5.55
CA PRO A 53 -3.49 8.80 4.61
C PRO A 53 -2.89 10.16 5.00
N TRP A 54 -2.77 10.44 6.29
CA TRP A 54 -2.17 11.68 6.77
C TRP A 54 -0.67 11.75 6.52
N VAL A 55 0.04 10.62 6.67
CA VAL A 55 1.46 10.52 6.31
C VAL A 55 1.65 10.72 4.82
N ALA A 56 0.79 10.10 3.98
CA ALA A 56 0.83 10.28 2.54
C ALA A 56 0.63 11.75 2.13
N ARG A 57 -0.31 12.46 2.76
CA ARG A 57 -0.55 13.90 2.54
C ARG A 57 0.65 14.75 2.98
N GLY A 58 1.21 14.48 4.17
CA GLY A 58 2.38 15.19 4.68
C GLY A 58 3.61 15.02 3.79
N LEU A 59 3.85 13.82 3.28
CA LEU A 59 4.94 13.55 2.34
C LEU A 59 4.73 14.24 0.99
N SER A 60 3.48 14.52 0.60
CA SER A 60 3.14 15.19 -0.67
C SER A 60 3.42 16.71 -0.67
N ILE A 61 3.93 17.27 0.43
CA ILE A 61 4.53 18.60 0.43
C ILE A 61 5.63 18.66 -0.62
N ILE A 62 6.39 17.59 -0.81
CA ILE A 62 7.23 17.38 -1.98
C ILE A 62 6.39 16.64 -3.02
N PRO A 63 6.09 17.26 -4.19
CA PRO A 63 5.24 16.64 -5.22
C PRO A 63 5.70 15.23 -5.57
N GLY A 64 4.75 14.26 -5.54
CA GLY A 64 5.03 12.86 -5.86
C GLY A 64 5.45 11.98 -4.69
N CYS A 65 6.07 12.49 -3.61
CA CYS A 65 6.58 11.66 -2.51
C CYS A 65 5.48 10.88 -1.78
N GLY A 66 4.30 11.45 -1.62
CA GLY A 66 3.15 10.74 -1.02
C GLY A 66 2.68 9.55 -1.85
N TYR A 67 2.79 9.62 -3.17
CA TYR A 67 2.45 8.51 -4.05
C TYR A 67 3.51 7.40 -4.04
N PHE A 68 4.79 7.73 -3.85
CA PHE A 68 5.82 6.71 -3.61
C PHE A 68 5.54 5.95 -2.32
N TYR A 69 5.15 6.65 -1.24
CA TYR A 69 4.78 6.00 0.00
C TYR A 69 3.62 5.02 -0.16
N THR A 70 2.68 5.30 -1.07
CA THR A 70 1.50 4.45 -1.33
C THR A 70 1.70 3.43 -2.46
N GLU A 71 2.95 3.18 -2.85
CA GLU A 71 3.32 2.20 -3.88
C GLU A 71 2.66 2.46 -5.23
N SER A 72 2.47 3.75 -5.55
CA SER A 72 1.90 4.22 -6.82
C SER A 72 2.94 5.02 -7.63
N PRO A 73 4.01 4.38 -8.15
CA PRO A 73 5.14 5.10 -8.76
C PRO A 73 4.76 5.87 -10.02
N SER A 74 3.83 5.39 -10.82
CA SER A 74 3.33 6.09 -12.01
C SER A 74 2.69 7.43 -11.66
N ASN A 75 1.86 7.47 -10.62
CA ASN A 75 1.24 8.70 -10.13
C ASN A 75 2.29 9.63 -9.49
N ALA A 76 3.30 9.07 -8.83
CA ALA A 76 4.39 9.84 -8.23
C ALA A 76 5.19 10.61 -9.31
N VAL A 77 5.61 9.90 -10.36
CA VAL A 77 6.35 10.50 -11.47
C VAL A 77 5.50 11.53 -12.21
N ALA A 78 4.23 11.21 -12.50
CA ALA A 78 3.33 12.16 -13.15
C ALA A 78 3.13 13.42 -12.32
N ALA A 79 2.90 13.31 -11.02
CA ALA A 79 2.73 14.45 -10.13
C ALA A 79 3.97 15.34 -10.09
N LEU A 80 5.16 14.74 -10.01
CA LEU A 80 6.44 15.45 -10.01
C LEU A 80 6.67 16.20 -11.33
N LEU A 81 6.46 15.53 -12.47
CA LEU A 81 6.66 16.14 -13.78
C LEU A 81 5.69 17.29 -14.03
N ILE A 82 4.41 17.11 -13.74
CA ILE A 82 3.40 18.16 -13.96
C ILE A 82 3.67 19.36 -13.06
N SER A 83 3.95 19.15 -11.77
CA SER A 83 4.30 20.24 -10.85
C SER A 83 5.55 20.98 -11.31
N ALA A 84 6.59 20.28 -11.74
CA ALA A 84 7.82 20.90 -12.23
C ALA A 84 7.58 21.74 -13.50
N MET A 85 6.78 21.23 -14.43
CA MET A 85 6.42 21.95 -15.66
C MET A 85 5.60 23.20 -15.39
N LEU A 86 4.57 23.12 -14.53
CA LEU A 86 3.72 24.25 -14.18
C LEU A 86 4.51 25.32 -13.42
N SER A 87 5.31 24.93 -12.44
CA SER A 87 6.17 25.86 -11.69
C SER A 87 7.19 26.54 -12.60
N TYR A 88 7.80 25.79 -13.54
CA TYR A 88 8.71 26.36 -14.53
C TYR A 88 7.99 27.34 -15.47
N ALA A 89 6.80 26.98 -15.96
CA ALA A 89 5.99 27.85 -16.81
C ALA A 89 5.57 29.13 -16.08
N THR A 90 5.18 29.05 -14.81
CA THR A 90 4.87 30.17 -13.95
C THR A 90 6.07 31.10 -13.81
N TYR A 91 7.24 30.55 -13.47
CA TYR A 91 8.49 31.32 -13.32
C TYR A 91 8.88 32.03 -14.61
N THR A 92 8.86 31.35 -15.74
CA THR A 92 9.27 31.95 -17.05
C THR A 92 8.28 33.02 -17.49
N SER A 93 6.97 32.87 -17.23
CA SER A 93 5.96 33.88 -17.55
C SER A 93 6.20 35.18 -16.79
N PHE A 94 6.48 35.09 -15.48
CA PHE A 94 6.83 36.32 -14.71
C PHE A 94 8.13 36.94 -15.16
N ARG A 95 9.17 36.12 -15.44
CA ARG A 95 10.46 36.62 -15.89
C ARG A 95 10.40 37.32 -17.27
N SER A 96 9.49 36.90 -18.13
CA SER A 96 9.28 37.48 -19.47
C SER A 96 8.34 38.69 -19.44
N GLY A 97 7.94 39.18 -18.27
CA GLY A 97 7.04 40.32 -18.13
C GLY A 97 5.56 40.01 -18.42
N ASN A 98 5.22 38.78 -18.73
CA ASN A 98 3.82 38.34 -18.99
C ASN A 98 3.08 38.03 -17.69
N THR A 99 2.94 39.06 -16.85
CA THR A 99 2.36 38.89 -15.49
C THR A 99 0.97 38.26 -15.49
N GLY A 100 0.11 38.62 -16.46
CA GLY A 100 -1.24 38.04 -16.55
C GLY A 100 -1.23 36.51 -16.77
N VAL A 101 -0.37 36.06 -17.70
CA VAL A 101 -0.18 34.60 -17.94
C VAL A 101 0.43 33.92 -16.72
N GLY A 102 1.42 34.57 -16.09
CA GLY A 102 2.05 34.06 -14.87
C GLY A 102 1.05 33.84 -13.73
N ILE A 103 0.12 34.75 -13.53
CA ILE A 103 -0.95 34.59 -12.51
C ILE A 103 -1.86 33.42 -12.84
N ILE A 104 -2.32 33.30 -14.09
CA ILE A 104 -3.22 32.20 -14.49
C ILE A 104 -2.53 30.84 -14.31
N VAL A 105 -1.30 30.70 -14.82
CA VAL A 105 -0.56 29.43 -14.70
C VAL A 105 -0.19 29.14 -13.25
N GLY A 106 0.15 30.15 -12.45
CA GLY A 106 0.41 30.00 -11.02
C GLY A 106 -0.80 29.53 -10.21
N LEU A 107 -1.99 30.01 -10.54
CA LEU A 107 -3.24 29.51 -9.92
C LEU A 107 -3.54 28.05 -10.29
N LEU A 108 -3.23 27.66 -11.53
CA LEU A 108 -3.32 26.27 -11.98
C LEU A 108 -2.32 25.39 -11.23
N ASP A 109 -1.07 25.85 -11.09
CA ASP A 109 -0.03 25.14 -10.34
C ASP A 109 -0.44 24.93 -8.89
N LEU A 110 -0.93 25.97 -8.22
CA LEU A 110 -1.42 25.88 -6.85
C LEU A 110 -2.59 24.89 -6.71
N SER A 111 -3.53 24.92 -7.64
CA SER A 111 -4.68 24.01 -7.65
C SER A 111 -4.24 22.56 -7.83
N PHE A 112 -3.26 22.34 -8.71
CA PHE A 112 -2.67 21.02 -8.94
C PHE A 112 -1.88 20.53 -7.73
N TYR A 113 -1.16 21.43 -7.07
CA TYR A 113 -0.41 21.14 -5.85
C TYR A 113 -1.32 20.68 -4.71
N VAL A 114 -2.42 21.39 -4.46
CA VAL A 114 -3.43 20.98 -3.46
C VAL A 114 -4.07 19.64 -3.83
N GLY A 115 -4.41 19.48 -5.13
CA GLY A 115 -4.93 18.20 -5.65
C GLY A 115 -3.99 17.03 -5.45
N ASN A 116 -2.69 17.25 -5.60
CA ASN A 116 -1.64 16.24 -5.37
C ASN A 116 -1.60 15.78 -3.89
N ILE A 117 -1.69 16.70 -2.94
CA ILE A 117 -1.73 16.38 -1.50
C ILE A 117 -2.95 15.54 -1.15
N VAL A 118 -4.14 15.95 -1.62
CA VAL A 118 -5.39 15.22 -1.39
C VAL A 118 -5.37 13.86 -2.09
N GLY A 119 -4.88 13.83 -3.32
CA GLY A 119 -4.76 12.63 -4.13
C GLY A 119 -3.87 11.55 -3.51
N ALA A 120 -2.76 11.95 -2.90
CA ALA A 120 -1.87 11.02 -2.19
C ALA A 120 -2.55 10.38 -0.97
N GLY A 121 -3.33 11.16 -0.20
CA GLY A 121 -4.14 10.61 0.89
C GLY A 121 -5.18 9.61 0.40
N SER A 122 -5.85 9.91 -0.73
CA SER A 122 -6.80 9.01 -1.38
C SER A 122 -6.12 7.75 -1.92
N SER A 123 -4.89 7.86 -2.39
CA SER A 123 -4.06 6.72 -2.83
C SER A 123 -3.77 5.76 -1.66
N ALA A 124 -3.49 6.27 -0.45
CA ALA A 124 -3.31 5.45 0.74
C ALA A 124 -4.58 4.67 1.11
N ASN A 125 -5.76 5.32 1.01
CA ASN A 125 -7.03 4.64 1.22
C ASN A 125 -7.27 3.53 0.20
N ARG A 126 -7.05 3.81 -1.09
CA ARG A 126 -7.17 2.80 -2.16
C ARG A 126 -6.22 1.62 -1.96
N TYR A 127 -4.99 1.88 -1.52
CA TYR A 127 -4.03 0.83 -1.18
C TYR A 127 -4.61 -0.10 -0.10
N ASN A 128 -5.11 0.47 1.01
CA ASN A 128 -5.70 -0.29 2.11
C ASN A 128 -6.96 -1.05 1.69
N GLU A 129 -7.81 -0.46 0.84
CA GLU A 129 -8.99 -1.12 0.28
C GLU A 129 -8.62 -2.28 -0.64
N THR A 130 -7.59 -2.13 -1.46
CA THR A 130 -7.11 -3.21 -2.35
C THR A 130 -6.61 -4.39 -1.53
N MET A 131 -5.90 -4.15 -0.43
CA MET A 131 -5.48 -5.21 0.49
C MET A 131 -6.69 -5.96 1.07
N ASN A 132 -7.71 -5.24 1.53
CA ASN A 132 -8.93 -5.87 2.03
C ASN A 132 -9.65 -6.68 0.95
N ARG A 133 -9.77 -6.13 -0.27
CA ARG A 133 -10.39 -6.84 -1.40
C ARG A 133 -9.63 -8.10 -1.79
N ASN A 134 -8.30 -8.05 -1.79
CA ASN A 134 -7.47 -9.21 -2.09
C ASN A 134 -7.71 -10.31 -1.05
N ALA A 135 -7.72 -9.98 0.25
CA ALA A 135 -8.02 -10.93 1.31
C ALA A 135 -9.40 -11.57 1.15
N VAL A 136 -10.43 -10.77 0.84
CA VAL A 136 -11.79 -11.29 0.58
C VAL A 136 -11.82 -12.21 -0.66
N ASN A 137 -11.12 -11.83 -1.72
CA ASN A 137 -11.05 -12.63 -2.93
C ASN A 137 -10.33 -13.97 -2.69
N ASP A 138 -9.28 -13.96 -1.88
CA ASP A 138 -8.55 -15.18 -1.53
C ASP A 138 -9.39 -16.09 -0.64
N LEU A 139 -10.16 -15.54 0.31
CA LEU A 139 -11.15 -16.31 1.07
C LEU A 139 -12.23 -16.93 0.18
N ARG A 140 -12.73 -16.20 -0.82
CA ARG A 140 -13.71 -16.73 -1.78
C ARG A 140 -13.16 -17.86 -2.64
N LYS A 141 -11.88 -17.80 -3.03
CA LYS A 141 -11.23 -18.91 -3.75
C LYS A 141 -11.12 -20.16 -2.90
N LEU A 142 -10.86 -19.99 -1.60
CA LEU A 142 -10.77 -21.12 -0.65
C LEU A 142 -12.14 -21.70 -0.28
N ASN A 143 -13.16 -20.87 -0.27
CA ASN A 143 -14.54 -21.29 0.07
C ASN A 143 -15.54 -20.65 -0.90
N PRO A 144 -15.91 -21.35 -1.99
CA PRO A 144 -16.83 -20.84 -3.00
C PRO A 144 -18.27 -20.61 -2.51
N TYR A 145 -18.61 -21.05 -1.29
CA TYR A 145 -19.92 -20.83 -0.68
C TYR A 145 -20.04 -19.48 0.08
N ILE A 146 -18.97 -18.70 0.15
CA ILE A 146 -18.98 -17.33 0.71
C ILE A 146 -19.32 -16.36 -0.45
N ASN A 147 -20.61 -16.05 -0.61
CA ASN A 147 -21.11 -15.04 -1.52
C ASN A 147 -21.23 -13.68 -0.87
#